data_3c9a456665289a7f78ec0769f7e39859
#
_entry.id   3c9a456665289a7f78ec0769f7e39859
#
_cell.length_a   1.000
_cell.length_b   1.000
_cell.length_c   1.000
_cell.angle_alpha   90.00
_cell.angle_beta   90.00
_cell.angle_gamma   90.00
#
_symmetry.space_group_name_H-M   'P 1'
#
loop_
_entity.id
_entity.type
_entity.pdbx_description
1 polymer ?
#
loop_
_entity_poly.entity_id
_entity_poly.type
_entity_poly.pdbx_seq_one_letter_code
_entity_poly.pdbx_strand_id
1 'polypeptide(L)'
;MTHLTTIGFFISLFTTLFVGLEYANGTIRNKIVAGHSRIKIYISNLIISITVGIIIELAYILFILVVGNVILDEAQYVLPIAQFFKMLLHIVTIIIMYSTIFNCITLLCNDITVSTVICIIFVFIMFLSDGTLSMIVNSEKYNYQYTYNEQGEATREIIGINPNYPGETKQQIAKVLRNFMPIGQSNQISETTMEQINQIVMNYKGEILNTNNLFLYSIGSIIIINVMGIYFFSKKELK
;
A
#
# COMPACT_ATOMS: atom_id res chain seq x y z
N MET A 1 -11.45 -1.42 -5.26
CA MET A 1 -10.21 -0.74 -4.83
C MET A 1 -9.10 -1.69 -4.35
N THR A 2 -9.20 -2.95 -4.61
CA THR A 2 -8.13 -3.95 -4.38
C THR A 2 -6.92 -3.79 -5.32
N HIS A 3 -6.98 -2.85 -6.29
CA HIS A 3 -5.90 -2.66 -7.27
C HIS A 3 -4.58 -2.23 -6.65
N LEU A 4 -4.59 -1.42 -5.59
CA LEU A 4 -3.37 -0.99 -4.91
C LEU A 4 -2.64 -2.14 -4.18
N THR A 5 -3.37 -3.16 -3.77
CA THR A 5 -2.78 -4.42 -3.27
C THR A 5 -2.15 -5.21 -4.41
N THR A 6 -2.86 -5.27 -5.54
CA THR A 6 -2.41 -5.96 -6.76
C THR A 6 -1.17 -5.31 -7.37
N ILE A 7 -1.07 -3.97 -7.35
CA ILE A 7 0.12 -3.27 -7.86
C ILE A 7 1.38 -3.63 -7.07
N GLY A 8 1.28 -3.83 -5.75
CA GLY A 8 2.40 -4.32 -4.94
C GLY A 8 2.96 -5.65 -5.45
N PHE A 9 2.08 -6.54 -5.91
CA PHE A 9 2.47 -7.81 -6.53
C PHE A 9 3.24 -7.61 -7.84
N PHE A 10 2.75 -6.75 -8.73
CA PHE A 10 3.42 -6.45 -9.99
C PHE A 10 4.77 -5.76 -9.78
N ILE A 11 4.85 -4.81 -8.85
CA ILE A 11 6.11 -4.14 -8.52
C ILE A 11 7.11 -5.15 -7.93
N SER A 12 6.66 -6.09 -7.08
CA SER A 12 7.53 -7.12 -6.52
C SER A 12 8.12 -8.00 -7.61
N LEU A 13 7.29 -8.51 -8.52
CA LEU A 13 7.73 -9.35 -9.64
C LEU A 13 8.68 -8.59 -10.56
N PHE A 14 8.30 -7.39 -10.99
CA PHE A 14 9.16 -6.60 -11.87
C PHE A 14 10.52 -6.32 -11.22
N THR A 15 10.53 -5.82 -9.97
CA THR A 15 11.77 -5.45 -9.28
C THR A 15 12.68 -6.65 -9.09
N THR A 16 12.13 -7.79 -8.68
CA THR A 16 12.93 -9.00 -8.46
C THR A 16 13.46 -9.57 -9.75
N LEU A 17 12.69 -9.59 -10.83
CA LEU A 17 13.14 -10.05 -12.13
C LEU A 17 14.20 -9.10 -12.71
N PHE A 18 13.95 -7.79 -12.72
CA PHE A 18 14.86 -6.81 -13.29
C PHE A 18 16.20 -6.76 -12.56
N VAL A 19 16.17 -6.55 -11.23
CA VAL A 19 17.38 -6.45 -10.40
C VAL A 19 18.05 -7.82 -10.26
N GLY A 20 17.26 -8.90 -10.18
CA GLY A 20 17.80 -10.26 -10.13
C GLY A 20 18.53 -10.65 -11.40
N LEU A 21 18.04 -10.26 -12.59
CA LEU A 21 18.76 -10.45 -13.85
C LEU A 21 20.07 -9.66 -13.90
N GLU A 22 20.13 -8.46 -13.30
CA GLU A 22 21.39 -7.71 -13.20
C GLU A 22 22.43 -8.46 -12.36
N TYR A 23 22.02 -9.21 -11.34
CA TYR A 23 22.91 -10.11 -10.60
C TYR A 23 23.33 -11.31 -11.42
N ALA A 24 22.36 -12.04 -12.00
CA ALA A 24 22.61 -13.26 -12.75
C ALA A 24 23.56 -13.03 -13.95
N ASN A 25 23.40 -11.89 -14.62
CA ASN A 25 24.24 -11.51 -15.76
C ASN A 25 25.56 -10.81 -15.37
N GLY A 26 25.86 -10.67 -14.07
CA GLY A 26 27.05 -9.96 -13.58
C GLY A 26 27.05 -8.45 -13.85
N THR A 27 25.92 -7.87 -14.27
CA THR A 27 25.78 -6.45 -14.61
C THR A 27 26.11 -5.55 -13.42
N ILE A 28 25.66 -5.90 -12.21
CA ILE A 28 25.96 -5.15 -10.99
C ILE A 28 27.48 -5.15 -10.72
N ARG A 29 28.14 -6.31 -10.88
CA ARG A 29 29.59 -6.42 -10.73
C ARG A 29 30.32 -5.55 -11.76
N ASN A 30 29.89 -5.62 -13.03
CA ASN A 30 30.49 -4.81 -14.10
C ASN A 30 30.32 -3.31 -13.87
N LYS A 31 29.16 -2.86 -13.38
CA LYS A 31 28.93 -1.46 -13.00
C LYS A 31 29.92 -0.99 -11.92
N ILE A 32 30.21 -1.85 -10.94
CA ILE A 32 31.15 -1.52 -9.85
C ILE A 32 32.60 -1.47 -10.38
N VAL A 33 32.98 -2.42 -11.22
CA VAL A 33 34.31 -2.42 -11.86
C VAL A 33 34.50 -1.18 -12.74
N ALA A 34 33.44 -0.73 -13.42
CA ALA A 34 33.42 0.51 -14.19
C ALA A 34 33.43 1.79 -13.34
N GLY A 35 33.51 1.69 -11.99
CA GLY A 35 33.62 2.84 -11.07
C GLY A 35 32.31 3.41 -10.57
N HIS A 36 31.17 2.77 -10.84
CA HIS A 36 29.91 3.23 -10.27
C HIS A 36 29.81 2.88 -8.78
N SER A 37 29.46 3.86 -7.95
CA SER A 37 29.26 3.62 -6.52
C SER A 37 28.01 2.76 -6.28
N ARG A 38 28.04 1.93 -5.24
CA ARG A 38 26.92 1.08 -4.86
C ARG A 38 25.64 1.87 -4.57
N ILE A 39 25.79 3.09 -4.02
CA ILE A 39 24.67 4.00 -3.78
C ILE A 39 23.99 4.39 -5.10
N LYS A 40 24.78 4.73 -6.14
CA LYS A 40 24.23 5.05 -7.47
C LYS A 40 23.48 3.87 -8.08
N ILE A 41 24.01 2.65 -7.93
CA ILE A 41 23.36 1.43 -8.41
C ILE A 41 22.04 1.19 -7.67
N TYR A 42 22.03 1.33 -6.33
CA TYR A 42 20.84 1.20 -5.51
C TYR A 42 19.73 2.18 -5.93
N ILE A 43 20.07 3.47 -6.03
CA ILE A 43 19.12 4.53 -6.39
C ILE A 43 18.63 4.36 -7.84
N SER A 44 19.49 3.99 -8.78
CA SER A 44 19.11 3.74 -10.18
C SER A 44 18.06 2.65 -10.28
N ASN A 45 18.26 1.52 -9.59
CA ASN A 45 17.31 0.42 -9.59
C ASN A 45 15.99 0.80 -8.91
N LEU A 46 16.05 1.58 -7.84
CA LEU A 46 14.86 2.12 -7.16
C LEU A 46 14.04 3.02 -8.09
N ILE A 47 14.70 3.96 -8.79
CA ILE A 47 14.04 4.86 -9.75
C ILE A 47 13.33 4.07 -10.85
N ILE A 48 13.99 3.04 -11.40
CA ILE A 48 13.40 2.19 -12.44
C ILE A 48 12.17 1.47 -11.90
N SER A 49 12.24 0.90 -10.68
CA SER A 49 11.10 0.21 -10.05
C SER A 49 9.93 1.16 -9.81
N ILE A 50 10.19 2.39 -9.33
CA ILE A 50 9.16 3.43 -9.15
C ILE A 50 8.53 3.80 -10.50
N THR A 51 9.36 4.05 -11.51
CA THR A 51 8.88 4.44 -12.85
C THR A 51 7.95 3.38 -13.44
N VAL A 52 8.32 2.11 -13.34
CA VAL A 52 7.47 1.02 -13.83
C VAL A 52 6.20 0.90 -13.01
N GLY A 53 6.25 1.05 -11.69
CA GLY A 53 5.07 1.09 -10.83
C GLY A 53 4.09 2.20 -11.25
N ILE A 54 4.59 3.39 -11.53
CA ILE A 54 3.78 4.52 -12.02
C ILE A 54 3.16 4.21 -13.40
N ILE A 55 3.93 3.60 -14.32
CA ILE A 55 3.42 3.23 -15.66
C ILE A 55 2.29 2.20 -15.53
N ILE A 56 2.44 1.18 -14.68
CA ILE A 56 1.40 0.17 -14.45
C ILE A 56 0.15 0.82 -13.89
N GLU A 57 0.29 1.73 -12.92
CA GLU A 57 -0.86 2.43 -12.33
C GLU A 57 -1.56 3.34 -13.33
N LEU A 58 -0.81 4.09 -14.13
CA LEU A 58 -1.40 4.91 -15.19
C LEU A 58 -2.15 4.06 -16.23
N ALA A 59 -1.60 2.93 -16.63
CA ALA A 59 -2.26 1.99 -17.53
C ALA A 59 -3.57 1.46 -16.92
N TYR A 60 -3.56 1.14 -15.61
CA TYR A 60 -4.76 0.72 -14.90
C TYR A 60 -5.82 1.81 -14.84
N ILE A 61 -5.44 3.05 -14.48
CA ILE A 61 -6.36 4.20 -14.43
C ILE A 61 -6.98 4.44 -15.82
N LEU A 62 -6.17 4.45 -16.88
CA LEU A 62 -6.64 4.62 -18.25
C LEU A 62 -7.60 3.49 -18.66
N PHE A 63 -7.27 2.24 -18.30
CA PHE A 63 -8.15 1.11 -18.57
C PHE A 63 -9.52 1.27 -17.90
N ILE A 64 -9.55 1.63 -16.61
CA ILE A 64 -10.81 1.84 -15.88
C ILE A 64 -11.61 3.02 -16.47
N LEU A 65 -10.95 4.12 -16.86
CA LEU A 65 -11.62 5.26 -17.47
C LEU A 65 -12.25 4.89 -18.81
N VAL A 66 -11.52 4.16 -19.67
CA VAL A 66 -12.04 3.75 -20.99
C VAL A 66 -13.18 2.75 -20.83
N VAL A 67 -12.98 1.68 -20.07
CA VAL A 67 -13.98 0.62 -19.87
C VAL A 67 -15.19 1.15 -19.10
N GLY A 68 -14.97 1.98 -18.09
CA GLY A 68 -16.04 2.60 -17.31
C GLY A 68 -16.95 3.46 -18.17
N ASN A 69 -16.40 4.32 -19.03
CA ASN A 69 -17.21 5.15 -19.93
C ASN A 69 -17.94 4.35 -21.01
N VAL A 70 -17.37 3.22 -21.46
CA VAL A 70 -18.03 2.36 -22.48
C VAL A 70 -19.17 1.54 -21.89
N ILE A 71 -19.03 1.08 -20.63
CA ILE A 71 -19.99 0.16 -20.01
C ILE A 71 -21.10 0.90 -19.23
N LEU A 72 -20.78 2.06 -18.63
CA LEU A 72 -21.65 2.72 -17.65
C LEU A 72 -22.41 3.94 -18.19
N ASP A 73 -22.49 4.13 -19.51
CA ASP A 73 -23.24 5.24 -20.15
C ASP A 73 -23.36 6.50 -19.24
N GLU A 74 -22.42 7.42 -19.25
CA GLU A 74 -22.33 8.59 -18.37
C GLU A 74 -21.77 8.32 -16.94
N ALA A 75 -20.51 7.87 -16.86
CA ALA A 75 -19.82 7.81 -15.56
C ALA A 75 -19.68 9.21 -14.96
N GLN A 76 -20.43 9.49 -13.88
CA GLN A 76 -20.33 10.75 -13.17
C GLN A 76 -19.15 10.73 -12.20
N TYR A 77 -18.27 11.72 -12.30
CA TYR A 77 -17.19 11.93 -11.34
C TYR A 77 -17.74 12.56 -10.08
N VAL A 78 -17.92 11.75 -9.04
CA VAL A 78 -18.55 12.16 -7.78
C VAL A 78 -17.56 12.86 -6.84
N LEU A 79 -16.26 12.55 -6.93
CA LEU A 79 -15.26 13.09 -6.00
C LEU A 79 -14.84 14.52 -6.38
N PRO A 80 -14.76 15.45 -5.39
CA PRO A 80 -14.16 16.76 -5.61
C PRO A 80 -12.72 16.65 -6.13
N ILE A 81 -12.35 17.53 -7.05
CA ILE A 81 -11.06 17.48 -7.75
C ILE A 81 -9.86 17.49 -6.77
N ALA A 82 -9.95 18.23 -5.68
CA ALA A 82 -8.92 18.28 -4.64
C ALA A 82 -8.72 16.92 -3.94
N GLN A 83 -9.79 16.17 -3.70
CA GLN A 83 -9.73 14.84 -3.11
C GLN A 83 -9.16 13.82 -4.10
N PHE A 84 -9.49 13.94 -5.36
CA PHE A 84 -8.91 13.12 -6.42
C PHE A 84 -7.38 13.30 -6.50
N PHE A 85 -6.87 14.53 -6.51
CA PHE A 85 -5.42 14.77 -6.48
C PHE A 85 -4.76 14.27 -5.20
N LYS A 86 -5.39 14.40 -4.04
CA LYS A 86 -4.90 13.84 -2.79
C LYS A 86 -4.80 12.32 -2.88
N MET A 87 -5.78 11.64 -3.45
CA MET A 87 -5.77 10.19 -3.67
C MET A 87 -4.61 9.79 -4.60
N LEU A 88 -4.41 10.48 -5.73
CA LEU A 88 -3.29 10.22 -6.64
C LEU A 88 -1.93 10.37 -5.93
N LEU A 89 -1.77 11.37 -5.09
CA LEU A 89 -0.54 11.56 -4.32
C LEU A 89 -0.29 10.41 -3.35
N HIS A 90 -1.33 9.91 -2.68
CA HIS A 90 -1.21 8.71 -1.83
C HIS A 90 -0.83 7.46 -2.65
N ILE A 91 -1.43 7.27 -3.83
CA ILE A 91 -1.10 6.15 -4.72
C ILE A 91 0.39 6.17 -5.09
N VAL A 92 0.91 7.33 -5.51
CA VAL A 92 2.34 7.48 -5.83
C VAL A 92 3.21 7.17 -4.62
N THR A 93 2.82 7.63 -3.43
CA THR A 93 3.58 7.36 -2.20
C THR A 93 3.61 5.86 -1.86
N ILE A 94 2.50 5.15 -2.05
CA ILE A 94 2.41 3.68 -1.86
C ILE A 94 3.29 2.95 -2.87
N ILE A 95 3.31 3.38 -4.14
CA ILE A 95 4.20 2.83 -5.17
C ILE A 95 5.68 2.98 -4.76
N ILE A 96 6.07 4.15 -4.25
CA ILE A 96 7.42 4.40 -3.76
C ILE A 96 7.75 3.48 -2.57
N MET A 97 6.81 3.28 -1.64
CA MET A 97 7.00 2.36 -0.51
C MET A 97 7.25 0.91 -0.98
N TYR A 98 6.39 0.38 -1.86
CA TYR A 98 6.58 -0.96 -2.41
C TYR A 98 7.91 -1.09 -3.15
N SER A 99 8.22 -0.14 -4.04
CA SER A 99 9.48 -0.13 -4.78
C SER A 99 10.70 -0.11 -3.86
N THR A 100 10.63 0.68 -2.78
CA THR A 100 11.71 0.75 -1.77
C THR A 100 11.91 -0.58 -1.05
N ILE A 101 10.82 -1.23 -0.61
CA ILE A 101 10.88 -2.51 0.09
C ILE A 101 11.47 -3.59 -0.82
N PHE A 102 10.93 -3.74 -2.03
CA PHE A 102 11.36 -4.82 -2.93
C PHE A 102 12.74 -4.59 -3.53
N ASN A 103 13.11 -3.34 -3.82
CA ASN A 103 14.48 -3.00 -4.23
C ASN A 103 15.49 -3.34 -3.12
N CYS A 104 15.17 -3.01 -1.86
CA CYS A 104 16.01 -3.35 -0.71
C CYS A 104 16.17 -4.88 -0.59
N ILE A 105 15.07 -5.65 -0.56
CA ILE A 105 15.11 -7.11 -0.43
C ILE A 105 15.91 -7.73 -1.57
N THR A 106 15.64 -7.34 -2.83
CA THR A 106 16.27 -7.94 -4.01
C THR A 106 17.77 -7.65 -4.07
N LEU A 107 18.20 -6.43 -3.75
CA LEU A 107 19.62 -6.09 -3.70
C LEU A 107 20.36 -6.77 -2.55
N LEU A 108 19.67 -7.16 -1.49
CA LEU A 108 20.24 -7.94 -0.40
C LEU A 108 20.27 -9.46 -0.70
N CYS A 109 19.40 -9.97 -1.55
CA CYS A 109 19.45 -11.33 -2.06
C CYS A 109 20.36 -11.39 -3.30
N ASN A 110 21.27 -12.35 -3.41
CA ASN A 110 22.15 -12.49 -4.59
C ASN A 110 21.55 -13.36 -5.70
N ASP A 111 20.39 -13.90 -5.48
CA ASP A 111 19.72 -14.89 -6.33
C ASP A 111 18.32 -14.41 -6.70
N ILE A 112 18.00 -14.51 -8.01
CA ILE A 112 16.72 -14.09 -8.56
C ILE A 112 15.56 -14.92 -8.00
N THR A 113 15.75 -16.23 -7.90
CA THR A 113 14.71 -17.14 -7.44
C THR A 113 14.39 -16.90 -5.96
N VAL A 114 15.45 -16.81 -5.14
CA VAL A 114 15.32 -16.53 -3.70
C VAL A 114 14.65 -15.17 -3.45
N SER A 115 15.10 -14.13 -4.14
CA SER A 115 14.51 -12.80 -3.97
C SER A 115 13.05 -12.75 -4.41
N THR A 116 12.71 -13.41 -5.51
CA THR A 116 11.32 -13.47 -6.00
C THR A 116 10.41 -14.17 -5.01
N VAL A 117 10.84 -15.33 -4.51
CA VAL A 117 10.05 -16.10 -3.51
C VAL A 117 9.86 -15.28 -2.23
N ILE A 118 10.93 -14.66 -1.70
CA ILE A 118 10.85 -13.83 -0.49
C ILE A 118 9.90 -12.65 -0.69
N CYS A 119 9.99 -11.95 -1.81
CA CYS A 119 9.13 -10.78 -2.08
C CYS A 119 7.66 -11.18 -2.24
N ILE A 120 7.36 -12.29 -2.92
CA ILE A 120 6.00 -12.80 -3.05
C ILE A 120 5.43 -13.18 -1.67
N ILE A 121 6.17 -13.97 -0.88
CA ILE A 121 5.76 -14.34 0.47
C ILE A 121 5.53 -13.10 1.33
N PHE A 122 6.40 -12.09 1.20
CA PHE A 122 6.27 -10.85 1.96
C PHE A 122 4.98 -10.08 1.61
N VAL A 123 4.58 -10.03 0.34
CA VAL A 123 3.28 -9.45 -0.07
C VAL A 123 2.12 -10.22 0.57
N PHE A 124 2.16 -11.55 0.57
CA PHE A 124 1.12 -12.36 1.21
C PHE A 124 1.05 -12.15 2.73
N ILE A 125 2.20 -12.08 3.40
CA ILE A 125 2.26 -11.78 4.84
C ILE A 125 1.64 -10.41 5.13
N MET A 126 1.99 -9.39 4.35
CA MET A 126 1.39 -8.06 4.50
C MET A 126 -0.13 -8.08 4.30
N PHE A 127 -0.60 -8.81 3.31
CA PHE A 127 -2.03 -8.95 3.02
C PHE A 127 -2.80 -9.61 4.18
N LEU A 128 -2.31 -10.75 4.68
CA LEU A 128 -2.93 -11.44 5.81
C LEU A 128 -2.85 -10.62 7.10
N SER A 129 -1.73 -9.95 7.32
CA SER A 129 -1.54 -9.09 8.49
C SER A 129 -2.50 -7.91 8.50
N ASP A 130 -2.71 -7.24 7.34
CA ASP A 130 -3.64 -6.11 7.29
C ASP A 130 -5.09 -6.53 7.57
N GLY A 131 -5.52 -7.69 7.06
CA GLY A 131 -6.83 -8.25 7.38
C GLY A 131 -7.03 -8.44 8.89
N THR A 132 -6.05 -9.02 9.58
CA THR A 132 -6.08 -9.22 11.04
C THR A 132 -6.04 -7.88 11.79
N LEU A 133 -5.14 -6.98 11.40
CA LEU A 133 -5.02 -5.66 12.03
C LEU A 133 -6.29 -4.81 11.83
N SER A 134 -6.91 -4.90 10.65
CA SER A 134 -8.18 -4.22 10.37
C SER A 134 -9.31 -4.71 11.28
N MET A 135 -9.40 -6.04 11.49
CA MET A 135 -10.39 -6.60 12.44
C MET A 135 -10.18 -6.08 13.86
N ILE A 136 -8.92 -5.98 14.31
CA ILE A 136 -8.58 -5.45 15.63
C ILE A 136 -8.96 -3.96 15.74
N VAL A 137 -8.59 -3.15 14.74
CA VAL A 137 -8.84 -1.70 14.73
C VAL A 137 -10.34 -1.39 14.69
N ASN A 138 -11.11 -2.14 13.90
CA ASN A 138 -12.54 -1.91 13.69
C ASN A 138 -13.44 -2.64 14.71
N SER A 139 -12.85 -3.33 15.70
CA SER A 139 -13.61 -4.02 16.73
C SER A 139 -14.27 -3.02 17.69
N GLU A 140 -15.58 -3.01 17.75
CA GLU A 140 -16.35 -2.15 18.66
C GLU A 140 -16.35 -2.70 20.09
N LYS A 141 -16.28 -1.80 21.08
CA LYS A 141 -16.30 -2.14 22.51
C LYS A 141 -17.61 -2.75 22.98
N TYR A 142 -18.70 -2.33 22.34
CA TYR A 142 -20.05 -2.76 22.70
C TYR A 142 -20.70 -3.48 21.51
N ASN A 143 -21.54 -4.45 21.83
CA ASN A 143 -22.48 -5.03 20.87
C ASN A 143 -23.71 -4.13 20.79
N TYR A 144 -24.22 -3.94 19.58
CA TYR A 144 -25.35 -3.07 19.31
C TYR A 144 -26.47 -3.83 18.63
N GLN A 145 -27.71 -3.48 19.00
CA GLN A 145 -28.88 -3.87 18.27
C GLN A 145 -29.43 -2.66 17.51
N TYR A 146 -29.76 -2.89 16.26
CA TYR A 146 -30.36 -1.88 15.40
C TYR A 146 -31.86 -2.13 15.33
N THR A 147 -32.67 -1.13 15.71
CA THR A 147 -34.10 -1.13 15.55
C THR A 147 -34.49 -0.06 14.54
N TYR A 148 -35.38 -0.40 13.63
CA TYR A 148 -35.86 0.52 12.61
C TYR A 148 -37.24 0.98 12.94
N ASN A 149 -37.50 2.31 12.91
CA ASN A 149 -38.83 2.86 13.05
C ASN A 149 -39.64 2.71 11.74
N GLU A 150 -40.93 3.06 11.76
CA GLU A 150 -41.80 2.99 10.58
C GLU A 150 -41.34 3.90 9.42
N GLN A 151 -40.50 4.90 9.71
CA GLN A 151 -39.91 5.81 8.74
C GLN A 151 -38.58 5.29 8.18
N GLY A 152 -38.08 4.09 8.60
CA GLY A 152 -36.84 3.49 8.15
C GLY A 152 -35.61 4.08 8.85
N GLU A 153 -35.77 4.89 9.89
CA GLU A 153 -34.63 5.41 10.65
C GLU A 153 -34.11 4.34 11.62
N ALA A 154 -32.81 4.08 11.59
CA ALA A 154 -32.16 3.12 12.48
C ALA A 154 -31.80 3.79 13.82
N THR A 155 -32.28 3.23 14.92
CA THR A 155 -31.80 3.53 16.27
C THR A 155 -30.84 2.43 16.72
N ARG A 156 -29.78 2.83 17.44
CA ARG A 156 -28.69 1.94 17.86
C ARG A 156 -28.69 1.84 19.38
N GLU A 157 -28.98 0.66 19.93
CA GLU A 157 -28.97 0.41 21.36
C GLU A 157 -27.87 -0.53 21.79
N ILE A 158 -27.22 -0.25 22.91
CA ILE A 158 -26.16 -1.11 23.47
C ILE A 158 -26.83 -2.31 24.16
N ILE A 159 -26.53 -3.52 23.67
CA ILE A 159 -27.01 -4.78 24.26
C ILE A 159 -25.98 -5.47 25.17
N GLY A 160 -24.73 -5.02 25.20
CA GLY A 160 -23.73 -5.57 26.09
C GLY A 160 -22.30 -5.23 25.67
N ILE A 161 -21.33 -5.71 26.45
CA ILE A 161 -19.91 -5.57 26.15
C ILE A 161 -19.51 -6.68 25.16
N ASN A 162 -18.76 -6.31 24.13
CA ASN A 162 -18.23 -7.27 23.17
C ASN A 162 -17.11 -8.12 23.82
N PRO A 163 -17.30 -9.43 24.00
CA PRO A 163 -16.30 -10.28 24.64
C PRO A 163 -15.00 -10.40 23.82
N ASN A 164 -15.05 -10.11 22.52
CA ASN A 164 -13.91 -10.15 21.61
C ASN A 164 -13.22 -8.79 21.45
N TYR A 165 -13.62 -7.78 22.24
CA TYR A 165 -12.99 -6.47 22.20
C TYR A 165 -11.54 -6.55 22.67
N PRO A 166 -10.55 -6.20 21.82
CA PRO A 166 -9.13 -6.40 22.14
C PRO A 166 -8.58 -5.42 23.18
N GLY A 167 -9.30 -4.34 23.47
CA GLY A 167 -8.87 -3.24 24.31
C GLY A 167 -8.20 -2.11 23.54
N GLU A 168 -8.26 -0.90 24.07
CA GLU A 168 -7.81 0.33 23.41
C GLU A 168 -6.31 0.30 23.06
N THR A 169 -5.46 -0.23 23.97
CA THR A 169 -4.02 -0.31 23.73
C THR A 169 -3.68 -1.19 22.53
N LYS A 170 -4.33 -2.36 22.40
CA LYS A 170 -4.10 -3.25 21.26
C LYS A 170 -4.60 -2.63 19.96
N GLN A 171 -5.73 -1.91 20.00
CA GLN A 171 -6.23 -1.19 18.84
C GLN A 171 -5.27 -0.09 18.39
N GLN A 172 -4.70 0.68 19.31
CA GLN A 172 -3.71 1.71 18.97
C GLN A 172 -2.45 1.12 18.35
N ILE A 173 -1.92 0.02 18.92
CA ILE A 173 -0.76 -0.68 18.36
C ILE A 173 -1.08 -1.20 16.95
N ALA A 174 -2.23 -1.85 16.77
CA ALA A 174 -2.66 -2.37 15.48
C ALA A 174 -2.80 -1.24 14.43
N LYS A 175 -3.36 -0.09 14.81
CA LYS A 175 -3.48 1.09 13.95
C LYS A 175 -2.12 1.62 13.52
N VAL A 176 -1.17 1.74 14.46
CA VAL A 176 0.19 2.19 14.13
C VAL A 176 0.88 1.21 13.19
N LEU A 177 0.82 -0.10 13.46
CA LEU A 177 1.41 -1.12 12.57
C LEU A 177 0.78 -1.06 11.16
N ARG A 178 -0.55 -0.95 11.08
CA ARG A 178 -1.28 -0.82 9.81
C ARG A 178 -0.83 0.41 9.02
N ASN A 179 -0.55 1.53 9.71
CA ASN A 179 -0.10 2.78 9.09
C ASN A 179 1.32 2.68 8.48
N PHE A 180 2.18 1.78 8.99
CA PHE A 180 3.51 1.52 8.40
C PHE A 180 3.48 0.57 7.21
N MET A 181 2.37 -0.12 6.97
CA MET A 181 2.25 -1.09 5.89
C MET A 181 1.64 -0.46 4.63
N PRO A 182 2.25 -0.59 3.44
CA PRO A 182 1.68 -0.03 2.21
C PRO A 182 0.29 -0.60 1.89
N ILE A 183 0.04 -1.89 2.15
CA ILE A 183 -1.30 -2.51 2.04
C ILE A 183 -2.28 -1.88 3.03
N GLY A 184 -1.87 -1.68 4.28
CA GLY A 184 -2.71 -1.08 5.31
C GLY A 184 -3.12 0.35 4.97
N GLN A 185 -2.20 1.14 4.42
CA GLN A 185 -2.50 2.48 3.92
C GLN A 185 -3.44 2.46 2.71
N SER A 186 -3.19 1.55 1.77
CA SER A 186 -4.02 1.35 0.59
C SER A 186 -5.49 1.09 0.96
N ASN A 187 -5.72 0.18 1.91
CA ASN A 187 -7.06 -0.17 2.36
C ASN A 187 -7.72 0.98 3.13
N GLN A 188 -7.00 1.70 3.99
CA GLN A 188 -7.52 2.89 4.70
C GLN A 188 -7.92 4.01 3.73
N ILE A 189 -7.14 4.25 2.68
CA ILE A 189 -7.47 5.24 1.64
C ILE A 189 -8.71 4.79 0.87
N SER A 190 -8.81 3.50 0.57
CA SER A 190 -9.98 2.91 -0.09
C SER A 190 -11.25 3.06 0.77
N GLU A 191 -11.19 2.70 2.04
CA GLU A 191 -12.28 2.84 3.01
C GLU A 191 -12.74 4.30 3.09
N THR A 192 -11.77 5.24 3.27
CA THR A 192 -12.05 6.68 3.32
C THR A 192 -12.72 7.20 2.04
N THR A 193 -12.25 6.76 0.88
CA THR A 193 -12.80 7.19 -0.41
C THR A 193 -14.22 6.67 -0.60
N MET A 194 -14.50 5.43 -0.21
CA MET A 194 -15.84 4.86 -0.26
C MET A 194 -16.80 5.58 0.69
N GLU A 195 -16.38 5.90 1.91
CA GLU A 195 -17.19 6.70 2.85
C GLU A 195 -17.51 8.08 2.29
N GLN A 196 -16.55 8.75 1.65
CA GLN A 196 -16.77 10.04 1.01
C GLN A 196 -17.78 9.93 -0.14
N ILE A 197 -17.69 8.89 -0.97
CA ILE A 197 -18.67 8.63 -2.04
C ILE A 197 -20.05 8.39 -1.44
N ASN A 198 -20.18 7.57 -0.41
CA ASN A 198 -21.44 7.27 0.26
C ASN A 198 -22.06 8.54 0.87
N GLN A 199 -21.26 9.43 1.46
CA GLN A 199 -21.75 10.72 1.97
C GLN A 199 -22.31 11.60 0.85
N ILE A 200 -21.68 11.63 -0.30
CA ILE A 200 -22.09 12.48 -1.43
C ILE A 200 -23.32 11.88 -2.13
N VAL A 201 -23.32 10.57 -2.39
CA VAL A 201 -24.35 9.91 -3.20
C VAL A 201 -25.60 9.57 -2.38
N MET A 202 -25.41 9.07 -1.14
CA MET A 202 -26.48 8.56 -0.31
C MET A 202 -26.89 9.53 0.82
N ASN A 203 -26.27 10.70 0.89
CA ASN A 203 -26.45 11.67 1.99
C ASN A 203 -26.25 11.04 3.38
N TYR A 204 -25.34 10.04 3.45
CA TYR A 204 -25.02 9.29 4.65
C TYR A 204 -23.97 10.04 5.47
N LYS A 205 -24.19 10.18 6.79
CA LYS A 205 -23.24 10.82 7.71
C LYS A 205 -22.37 9.77 8.41
N GLY A 206 -21.37 9.23 7.70
CA GLY A 206 -20.34 8.37 8.28
C GLY A 206 -19.12 9.15 8.76
N GLU A 207 -18.29 8.55 9.59
CA GLU A 207 -17.00 9.13 9.99
C GLU A 207 -15.95 8.95 8.89
N ILE A 208 -15.39 10.05 8.42
CA ILE A 208 -14.28 10.03 7.46
C ILE A 208 -12.96 9.88 8.22
N LEU A 209 -12.21 8.82 7.94
CA LEU A 209 -10.89 8.63 8.50
C LEU A 209 -9.93 9.75 8.09
N ASN A 210 -9.18 10.30 9.04
CA ASN A 210 -8.15 11.29 8.73
C ASN A 210 -6.89 10.62 8.16
N THR A 211 -6.71 10.68 6.85
CA THR A 211 -5.58 10.09 6.13
C THR A 211 -4.34 10.99 6.06
N ASN A 212 -4.37 12.20 6.61
CA ASN A 212 -3.25 13.14 6.50
C ASN A 212 -1.97 12.60 7.13
N ASN A 213 -2.07 11.88 8.23
CA ASN A 213 -0.92 11.32 8.92
C ASN A 213 -0.27 10.15 8.16
N LEU A 214 -0.97 9.51 7.21
CA LEU A 214 -0.43 8.40 6.44
C LEU A 214 0.82 8.80 5.64
N PHE A 215 0.89 10.02 5.12
CA PHE A 215 2.09 10.53 4.45
C PHE A 215 3.32 10.54 5.34
N LEU A 216 3.18 10.92 6.62
CA LEU A 216 4.30 10.93 7.56
C LEU A 216 4.83 9.50 7.80
N TYR A 217 3.93 8.53 7.97
CA TYR A 217 4.31 7.12 8.10
C TYR A 217 5.00 6.59 6.83
N SER A 218 4.49 6.97 5.65
CA SER A 218 5.11 6.58 4.37
C SER A 218 6.50 7.15 4.21
N ILE A 219 6.66 8.46 4.42
CA ILE A 219 7.96 9.13 4.32
C ILE A 219 8.96 8.52 5.31
N GLY A 220 8.53 8.31 6.55
CA GLY A 220 9.35 7.67 7.58
C GLY A 220 9.81 6.27 7.15
N SER A 221 8.89 5.42 6.68
CA SER A 221 9.20 4.07 6.19
C SER A 221 10.17 4.11 5.01
N ILE A 222 9.92 4.95 4.01
CA ILE A 222 10.77 5.10 2.83
C ILE A 222 12.20 5.49 3.24
N ILE A 223 12.34 6.48 4.12
CA ILE A 223 13.68 6.92 4.58
C ILE A 223 14.39 5.80 5.34
N ILE A 224 13.73 5.17 6.31
CA ILE A 224 14.34 4.13 7.15
C ILE A 224 14.80 2.95 6.27
N ILE A 225 13.93 2.44 5.40
CA ILE A 225 14.23 1.28 4.57
C ILE A 225 15.35 1.59 3.55
N ASN A 226 15.34 2.79 2.93
CA ASN A 226 16.43 3.17 2.00
C ASN A 226 17.77 3.35 2.71
N VAL A 227 17.80 3.97 3.90
CA VAL A 227 19.03 4.12 4.69
C VAL A 227 19.60 2.74 5.05
N MET A 228 18.74 1.84 5.55
CA MET A 228 19.14 0.46 5.86
C MET A 228 19.58 -0.30 4.61
N GLY A 229 18.82 -0.22 3.51
CA GLY A 229 19.12 -0.90 2.25
C GLY A 229 20.46 -0.46 1.66
N ILE A 230 20.71 0.84 1.60
CA ILE A 230 21.99 1.41 1.13
C ILE A 230 23.13 0.98 2.04
N TYR A 231 22.96 1.04 3.36
CA TYR A 231 23.98 0.64 4.32
C TYR A 231 24.39 -0.82 4.14
N PHE A 232 23.44 -1.75 4.13
CA PHE A 232 23.71 -3.17 3.99
C PHE A 232 24.26 -3.51 2.60
N PHE A 233 23.71 -2.92 1.53
CA PHE A 233 24.21 -3.12 0.17
C PHE A 233 25.62 -2.59 -0.01
N SER A 234 25.98 -1.49 0.66
CA SER A 234 27.33 -0.91 0.62
C SER A 234 28.40 -1.84 1.22
N LYS A 235 28.03 -2.58 2.26
CA LYS A 235 28.95 -3.51 2.95
C LYS A 235 28.94 -4.92 2.40
N LYS A 236 28.04 -5.24 1.48
CA LYS A 236 27.86 -6.60 0.98
C LYS A 236 29.03 -7.02 0.11
N GLU A 237 29.58 -8.20 0.33
CA GLU A 237 30.52 -8.84 -0.60
C GLU A 237 29.76 -9.36 -1.82
N LEU A 238 30.20 -8.96 -3.00
CA LEU A 238 29.65 -9.44 -4.27
C LEU A 238 30.55 -10.57 -4.75
N LYS A 239 30.03 -11.77 -4.67
CA LYS A 239 30.70 -12.97 -5.22
C LYS A 239 30.59 -13.02 -6.74
#